data_d59375e2f2661811e2d1c2c6ac3dae0c
#
_entry.id   d59375e2f2661811e2d1c2c6ac3dae0c
#
_cell.length_a   1.000
_cell.length_b   1.000
_cell.length_c   1.000
_cell.angle_alpha   90.00
_cell.angle_beta   90.00
_cell.angle_gamma   90.00
#
_symmetry.space_group_name_H-M   'P 1'
#
loop_
_entity.id
_entity.type
_entity.pdbx_description
1 polymer ?
#
loop_
_entity_poly.entity_id
_entity_poly.type
_entity_poly.pdbx_seq_one_letter_code
_entity_poly.pdbx_strand_id
1 'polypeptide(L)'
;MPNLDIVYWPTVVDFKHDSLKARKDGSIVVGFLEGVARTKQDTANIKLMRKKCSIIVAFGACACYGSIAGLANLFDKDELTKRKFMETESITDENPKEPDQHVPGIEEFIVNVKDIIDVDVFIPGCPPTTDNIVAAITYLFTLVGEGPSSLDKNKCVCDNCNLFKEGCFLDNDYLCYGPITAAGCELMCPHEGDICFGCFKPTNKPGEKSKQLKQILDGVEELD
;
A
#
# COMPACT_ATOMS: atom_id res chain seq x y z
N MET A 1 -1.88 -11.12 -27.69
CA MET A 1 -1.89 -11.34 -26.22
C MET A 1 -2.49 -12.69 -25.97
N PRO A 2 -1.97 -13.51 -25.05
CA PRO A 2 -2.68 -14.70 -24.62
C PRO A 2 -4.06 -14.28 -24.11
N ASN A 3 -5.07 -15.12 -24.29
CA ASN A 3 -6.42 -14.85 -23.86
C ASN A 3 -6.45 -14.69 -22.33
N LEU A 4 -6.66 -13.47 -21.86
CA LEU A 4 -6.84 -13.15 -20.45
C LEU A 4 -8.32 -13.25 -20.14
N ASP A 5 -8.72 -14.16 -19.25
CA ASP A 5 -10.08 -14.26 -18.74
C ASP A 5 -10.19 -13.53 -17.40
N ILE A 6 -10.85 -12.37 -17.40
CA ILE A 6 -11.11 -11.58 -16.19
C ILE A 6 -12.38 -12.12 -15.55
N VAL A 7 -12.22 -12.77 -14.41
CA VAL A 7 -13.32 -13.48 -13.72
C VAL A 7 -13.95 -12.70 -12.58
N TYR A 8 -13.30 -11.64 -12.12
CA TYR A 8 -13.81 -10.76 -11.06
C TYR A 8 -13.03 -9.44 -11.01
N TRP A 9 -13.70 -8.33 -11.27
CA TRP A 9 -13.15 -6.97 -11.17
C TRP A 9 -14.27 -5.94 -10.92
N PRO A 10 -14.79 -5.88 -9.68
CA PRO A 10 -16.02 -5.13 -9.38
C PRO A 10 -15.91 -3.62 -9.58
N THR A 11 -14.71 -3.05 -9.57
CA THR A 11 -14.49 -1.60 -9.80
C THR A 11 -14.51 -1.20 -11.27
N VAL A 12 -14.42 -2.14 -12.20
CA VAL A 12 -14.34 -1.91 -13.64
C VAL A 12 -15.48 -2.58 -14.40
N VAL A 13 -15.88 -3.76 -13.95
CA VAL A 13 -16.91 -4.58 -14.60
C VAL A 13 -17.90 -5.06 -13.54
N ASP A 14 -19.18 -5.10 -13.88
CA ASP A 14 -20.26 -5.55 -12.97
C ASP A 14 -20.17 -7.06 -12.70
N PHE A 15 -19.38 -7.44 -11.72
CA PHE A 15 -19.28 -8.79 -11.20
C PHE A 15 -19.98 -8.95 -9.85
N LYS A 16 -20.77 -10.01 -9.70
CA LYS A 16 -21.42 -10.34 -8.42
C LYS A 16 -20.49 -11.12 -7.51
N HIS A 17 -20.43 -10.71 -6.26
CA HIS A 17 -19.62 -11.38 -5.23
C HIS A 17 -19.99 -12.88 -5.07
N ASP A 18 -21.27 -13.23 -5.25
CA ASP A 18 -21.70 -14.62 -5.19
C ASP A 18 -21.14 -15.48 -6.32
N SER A 19 -20.89 -14.90 -7.50
CA SER A 19 -20.22 -15.58 -8.60
C SER A 19 -18.78 -15.97 -8.23
N LEU A 20 -18.08 -15.11 -7.48
CA LEU A 20 -16.76 -15.42 -6.95
C LEU A 20 -16.82 -16.54 -5.90
N LYS A 21 -17.79 -16.47 -4.96
CA LYS A 21 -17.99 -17.50 -3.94
C LYS A 21 -18.27 -18.89 -4.54
N ALA A 22 -19.06 -18.93 -5.61
CA ALA A 22 -19.45 -20.19 -6.27
C ALA A 22 -18.29 -20.88 -7.02
N ARG A 23 -17.20 -20.17 -7.32
CA ARG A 23 -16.03 -20.77 -7.98
C ARG A 23 -15.37 -21.83 -7.10
N LYS A 24 -14.80 -22.86 -7.75
CA LYS A 24 -14.01 -23.88 -7.05
C LYS A 24 -12.78 -23.24 -6.43
N ASP A 25 -12.37 -23.71 -5.26
CA ASP A 25 -11.16 -23.26 -4.59
C ASP A 25 -9.93 -23.52 -5.47
N GLY A 26 -9.02 -22.54 -5.54
CA GLY A 26 -7.84 -22.59 -6.37
C GLY A 26 -8.08 -22.54 -7.89
N SER A 27 -9.31 -22.26 -8.35
CA SER A 27 -9.63 -22.24 -9.79
C SER A 27 -9.25 -20.95 -10.51
N ILE A 28 -8.93 -19.89 -9.77
CA ILE A 28 -8.43 -18.63 -10.31
C ILE A 28 -6.91 -18.67 -10.25
N VAL A 29 -6.25 -18.44 -11.38
CA VAL A 29 -4.80 -18.51 -11.45
C VAL A 29 -4.14 -17.43 -10.61
N VAL A 30 -4.56 -16.17 -10.79
CA VAL A 30 -3.96 -15.01 -10.11
C VAL A 30 -5.05 -14.11 -9.57
N GLY A 31 -4.92 -13.70 -8.31
CA GLY A 31 -5.74 -12.67 -7.67
C GLY A 31 -4.88 -11.46 -7.27
N PHE A 32 -5.24 -10.27 -7.78
CA PHE A 32 -4.66 -9.01 -7.34
C PHE A 32 -5.49 -8.43 -6.22
N LEU A 33 -4.85 -8.06 -5.13
CA LEU A 33 -5.47 -7.39 -3.99
C LEU A 33 -4.84 -6.02 -3.81
N GLU A 34 -5.66 -4.99 -3.82
CA GLU A 34 -5.28 -3.59 -3.59
C GLU A 34 -5.92 -3.04 -2.31
N GLY A 35 -5.37 -1.95 -1.78
CA GLY A 35 -5.89 -1.31 -0.58
C GLY A 35 -5.53 -2.03 0.71
N VAL A 36 -6.33 -1.82 1.74
CA VAL A 36 -6.16 -2.37 3.09
C VAL A 36 -7.48 -2.95 3.61
N ALA A 37 -7.42 -3.80 4.61
CA ALA A 37 -8.62 -4.19 5.35
C ALA A 37 -8.93 -3.14 6.42
N ARG A 38 -10.09 -2.52 6.32
CA ARG A 38 -10.63 -1.57 7.32
C ARG A 38 -11.90 -2.09 7.97
N THR A 39 -12.59 -3.01 7.30
CA THR A 39 -13.86 -3.59 7.75
C THR A 39 -13.79 -5.11 7.84
N LYS A 40 -14.70 -5.69 8.60
CA LYS A 40 -14.87 -7.16 8.66
C LYS A 40 -15.11 -7.77 7.28
N GLN A 41 -15.80 -7.03 6.40
CA GLN A 41 -16.06 -7.46 5.03
C GLN A 41 -14.78 -7.52 4.20
N ASP A 42 -13.86 -6.55 4.36
CA ASP A 42 -12.58 -6.54 3.65
C ASP A 42 -11.75 -7.76 4.06
N THR A 43 -11.63 -8.01 5.36
CA THR A 43 -10.93 -9.19 5.89
C THR A 43 -11.53 -10.50 5.35
N ALA A 44 -12.86 -10.60 5.28
CA ALA A 44 -13.53 -11.77 4.73
C ALA A 44 -13.26 -11.94 3.23
N ASN A 45 -13.27 -10.82 2.46
CA ASN A 45 -12.97 -10.82 1.03
C ASN A 45 -11.54 -11.23 0.74
N ILE A 46 -10.56 -10.72 1.50
CA ILE A 46 -9.15 -11.09 1.38
C ILE A 46 -8.96 -12.59 1.61
N LYS A 47 -9.57 -13.14 2.66
CA LYS A 47 -9.53 -14.59 2.95
C LYS A 47 -10.21 -15.41 1.85
N LEU A 48 -11.33 -14.91 1.31
CA LEU A 48 -12.01 -15.56 0.19
C LEU A 48 -11.12 -15.59 -1.06
N MET A 49 -10.45 -14.48 -1.39
CA MET A 49 -9.52 -14.40 -2.52
C MET A 49 -8.38 -15.41 -2.37
N ARG A 50 -7.75 -15.51 -1.18
CA ARG A 50 -6.72 -16.52 -0.94
C ARG A 50 -7.22 -17.94 -1.20
N LYS A 51 -8.44 -18.23 -0.82
CA LYS A 51 -9.07 -19.56 -1.02
C LYS A 51 -9.34 -19.85 -2.49
N LYS A 52 -9.75 -18.84 -3.27
CA LYS A 52 -10.15 -19.00 -4.68
C LYS A 52 -8.98 -18.93 -5.66
N CYS A 53 -7.90 -18.25 -5.29
CA CYS A 53 -6.74 -17.99 -6.15
C CYS A 53 -5.55 -18.90 -5.82
N SER A 54 -4.85 -19.37 -6.85
CA SER A 54 -3.59 -20.12 -6.69
C SER A 54 -2.46 -19.19 -6.28
N ILE A 55 -2.40 -18.00 -6.88
CA ILE A 55 -1.39 -16.97 -6.63
C ILE A 55 -2.09 -15.70 -6.16
N ILE A 56 -1.60 -15.10 -5.07
CA ILE A 56 -2.03 -13.79 -4.58
C ILE A 56 -0.93 -12.76 -4.77
N VAL A 57 -1.32 -11.65 -5.38
CA VAL A 57 -0.48 -10.47 -5.58
C VAL A 57 -1.00 -9.34 -4.70
N ALA A 58 -0.19 -8.85 -3.77
CA ALA A 58 -0.45 -7.59 -3.08
C ALA A 58 0.01 -6.43 -3.98
N PHE A 59 -0.96 -5.63 -4.44
CA PHE A 59 -0.74 -4.56 -5.41
C PHE A 59 -0.83 -3.18 -4.75
N GLY A 60 0.25 -2.42 -4.87
CA GLY A 60 0.37 -1.09 -4.26
C GLY A 60 0.85 -1.10 -2.80
N ALA A 61 1.35 0.04 -2.35
CA ALA A 61 1.95 0.21 -1.03
C ALA A 61 0.98 -0.11 0.12
N CYS A 62 -0.31 0.20 -0.05
CA CYS A 62 -1.33 -0.07 0.97
C CYS A 62 -1.52 -1.58 1.20
N ALA A 63 -1.69 -2.36 0.13
CA ALA A 63 -1.84 -3.81 0.23
C ALA A 63 -0.57 -4.48 0.78
N CYS A 64 0.60 -3.96 0.38
CA CYS A 64 1.89 -4.52 0.80
C CYS A 64 2.24 -4.23 2.25
N TYR A 65 2.02 -2.98 2.72
CA TYR A 65 2.61 -2.48 3.97
C TYR A 65 1.68 -1.58 4.81
N GLY A 66 0.44 -1.32 4.38
CA GLY A 66 -0.47 -0.37 5.02
C GLY A 66 -0.28 1.07 4.54
N SER A 67 0.96 1.52 4.34
CA SER A 67 1.33 2.83 3.79
C SER A 67 0.53 4.01 4.40
N ILE A 68 0.13 4.98 3.58
CA ILE A 68 -0.63 6.16 4.03
C ILE A 68 -1.94 5.78 4.73
N ALA A 69 -2.65 4.74 4.25
CA ALA A 69 -3.87 4.27 4.91
C ALA A 69 -3.60 3.77 6.34
N GLY A 70 -2.44 3.14 6.56
CA GLY A 70 -2.01 2.66 7.87
C GLY A 70 -1.74 3.75 8.91
N LEU A 71 -1.54 5.00 8.49
CA LEU A 71 -1.39 6.14 9.41
C LEU A 71 -2.62 6.34 10.30
N ALA A 72 -3.79 5.88 9.87
CA ALA A 72 -4.99 5.91 10.71
C ALA A 72 -4.84 5.11 12.01
N ASN A 73 -3.91 4.15 12.07
CA ASN A 73 -3.63 3.37 13.29
C ASN A 73 -2.88 4.16 14.38
N LEU A 74 -2.44 5.39 14.08
CA LEU A 74 -1.87 6.33 15.05
C LEU A 74 -2.95 7.05 15.88
N PHE A 75 -4.22 6.91 15.48
CA PHE A 75 -5.35 7.58 16.10
C PHE A 75 -6.36 6.56 16.60
N ASP A 76 -7.13 6.95 17.60
CA ASP A 76 -8.27 6.18 18.08
C ASP A 76 -9.37 6.10 17.01
N LYS A 77 -9.95 4.91 16.84
CA LYS A 77 -10.99 4.67 15.83
C LYS A 77 -12.21 5.58 16.05
N ASP A 78 -12.67 5.68 17.31
CA ASP A 78 -13.88 6.42 17.63
C ASP A 78 -13.65 7.93 17.44
N GLU A 79 -12.44 8.42 17.70
CA GLU A 79 -12.04 9.80 17.39
C GLU A 79 -12.09 10.05 15.86
N LEU A 80 -11.52 9.17 15.06
CA LEU A 80 -11.52 9.31 13.59
C LEU A 80 -12.95 9.27 13.02
N THR A 81 -13.79 8.36 13.50
CA THR A 81 -15.18 8.23 13.02
C THR A 81 -16.01 9.44 13.45
N LYS A 82 -15.86 9.90 14.68
CA LYS A 82 -16.50 11.11 15.20
C LYS A 82 -16.12 12.33 14.36
N ARG A 83 -14.82 12.55 14.13
CA ARG A 83 -14.33 13.65 13.30
C ARG A 83 -14.91 13.58 11.89
N LYS A 84 -14.93 12.40 11.27
CA LYS A 84 -15.40 12.19 9.89
C LYS A 84 -16.90 12.39 9.74
N PHE A 85 -17.71 11.86 10.66
CA PHE A 85 -19.16 11.75 10.50
C PHE A 85 -19.97 12.75 11.34
N MET A 86 -19.33 13.45 12.31
CA MET A 86 -20.03 14.34 13.24
C MET A 86 -19.44 15.75 13.29
N GLU A 87 -18.14 15.93 13.01
CA GLU A 87 -17.44 17.19 13.26
C GLU A 87 -16.91 17.87 11.99
N THR A 88 -17.04 17.24 10.80
CA THR A 88 -16.60 17.86 9.54
C THR A 88 -17.49 19.04 9.15
N GLU A 89 -16.91 20.15 8.72
CA GLU A 89 -17.63 21.39 8.34
C GLU A 89 -18.72 21.18 7.27
N SER A 90 -18.62 20.14 6.45
CA SER A 90 -19.60 19.79 5.42
C SER A 90 -20.86 19.10 5.97
N ILE A 91 -20.90 18.77 7.26
CA ILE A 91 -22.06 18.12 7.89
C ILE A 91 -23.08 19.20 8.25
N THR A 92 -24.26 19.09 7.64
CA THR A 92 -25.38 20.02 7.84
C THR A 92 -26.51 19.44 8.69
N ASP A 93 -26.39 18.18 9.12
CA ASP A 93 -27.37 17.53 10.00
C ASP A 93 -27.22 18.10 11.42
N GLU A 94 -28.33 18.44 12.07
CA GLU A 94 -28.37 18.93 13.45
C GLU A 94 -28.03 17.83 14.48
N ASN A 95 -28.21 16.54 14.10
CA ASN A 95 -27.94 15.38 14.94
C ASN A 95 -27.16 14.32 14.15
N PRO A 96 -25.92 14.61 13.76
CA PRO A 96 -25.15 13.71 12.92
C PRO A 96 -24.82 12.42 13.67
N LYS A 97 -24.84 11.29 12.95
CA LYS A 97 -24.54 9.94 13.48
C LYS A 97 -23.60 9.21 12.56
N GLU A 98 -22.82 8.32 13.16
CA GLU A 98 -22.07 7.34 12.40
C GLU A 98 -23.03 6.41 11.64
N PRO A 99 -22.79 6.12 10.35
CA PRO A 99 -23.59 5.19 9.58
C PRO A 99 -23.55 3.77 10.20
N ASP A 100 -24.71 3.22 10.52
CA ASP A 100 -24.84 1.90 11.17
C ASP A 100 -25.71 0.92 10.39
N GLN A 101 -26.41 1.38 9.33
CA GLN A 101 -27.32 0.56 8.53
C GLN A 101 -26.75 0.31 7.13
N HIS A 102 -26.75 -0.95 6.71
CA HIS A 102 -26.29 -1.40 5.38
C HIS A 102 -24.80 -1.11 5.08
N VAL A 103 -24.01 -0.82 6.10
CA VAL A 103 -22.56 -0.63 6.00
C VAL A 103 -21.83 -1.68 6.85
N PRO A 104 -20.68 -2.18 6.41
CA PRO A 104 -19.88 -3.10 7.23
C PRO A 104 -19.27 -2.35 8.42
N GLY A 105 -19.21 -3.02 9.58
CA GLY A 105 -18.57 -2.48 10.77
C GLY A 105 -17.09 -2.22 10.55
N ILE A 106 -16.61 -1.08 11.04
CA ILE A 106 -15.20 -0.67 10.99
C ILE A 106 -14.41 -1.44 12.06
N GLU A 107 -13.26 -2.00 11.66
CA GLU A 107 -12.33 -2.66 12.58
C GLU A 107 -11.50 -1.63 13.35
N GLU A 108 -10.97 -2.03 14.50
CA GLU A 108 -10.13 -1.16 15.34
C GLU A 108 -8.89 -0.68 14.59
N PHE A 109 -8.23 -1.57 13.89
CA PHE A 109 -7.02 -1.29 13.14
C PHE A 109 -7.20 -1.53 11.65
N ILE A 110 -6.48 -0.73 10.85
CA ILE A 110 -6.24 -1.02 9.45
C ILE A 110 -5.16 -2.11 9.37
N VAL A 111 -5.44 -3.15 8.57
CA VAL A 111 -4.53 -4.28 8.40
C VAL A 111 -4.18 -4.42 6.91
N ASN A 112 -2.90 -4.57 6.60
CA ASN A 112 -2.47 -4.85 5.23
C ASN A 112 -2.72 -6.32 4.86
N VAL A 113 -2.66 -6.64 3.57
CA VAL A 113 -3.03 -7.97 3.06
C VAL A 113 -2.14 -9.08 3.63
N LYS A 114 -0.82 -8.83 3.74
CA LYS A 114 0.15 -9.85 4.19
C LYS A 114 -0.02 -10.25 5.65
N ASP A 115 -0.65 -9.42 6.47
CA ASP A 115 -0.90 -9.73 7.88
C ASP A 115 -2.22 -10.49 8.09
N ILE A 116 -2.99 -10.68 6.98
CA ILE A 116 -4.25 -11.45 6.99
C ILE A 116 -4.07 -12.82 6.34
N ILE A 117 -3.29 -12.88 5.23
CA ILE A 117 -3.08 -14.08 4.40
C ILE A 117 -1.63 -14.15 3.89
N ASP A 118 -1.21 -15.34 3.48
CA ASP A 118 0.04 -15.50 2.74
C ASP A 118 -0.07 -14.86 1.35
N VAL A 119 0.90 -14.00 1.02
CA VAL A 119 1.02 -13.29 -0.25
C VAL A 119 2.20 -13.85 -1.03
N ASP A 120 1.96 -14.24 -2.29
CA ASP A 120 2.97 -14.86 -3.15
C ASP A 120 3.86 -13.80 -3.83
N VAL A 121 3.28 -12.65 -4.23
CA VAL A 121 3.99 -11.59 -4.96
C VAL A 121 3.62 -10.22 -4.41
N PHE A 122 4.62 -9.34 -4.27
CA PHE A 122 4.44 -7.96 -3.82
C PHE A 122 4.82 -6.99 -4.94
N ILE A 123 3.92 -6.08 -5.28
CA ILE A 123 4.15 -4.98 -6.22
C ILE A 123 3.96 -3.66 -5.46
N PRO A 124 5.01 -3.15 -4.80
CA PRO A 124 4.90 -1.91 -4.02
C PRO A 124 4.86 -0.68 -4.93
N GLY A 125 4.49 0.46 -4.36
CA GLY A 125 4.38 1.76 -5.02
C GLY A 125 3.04 2.43 -4.73
N CYS A 126 2.98 3.77 -4.85
CA CYS A 126 1.76 4.54 -4.60
C CYS A 126 1.57 5.63 -5.68
N PRO A 127 1.15 5.22 -6.89
CA PRO A 127 0.92 3.85 -7.40
C PRO A 127 2.22 3.12 -7.77
N PRO A 128 2.17 1.81 -8.04
CA PRO A 128 3.29 1.10 -8.68
C PRO A 128 3.62 1.69 -10.05
N THR A 129 4.91 1.75 -10.43
CA THR A 129 5.30 2.21 -11.75
C THR A 129 4.90 1.22 -12.84
N THR A 130 4.75 1.72 -14.06
CA THR A 130 4.41 0.87 -15.22
C THR A 130 5.42 -0.26 -15.40
N ASP A 131 6.71 0.01 -15.23
CA ASP A 131 7.77 -0.98 -15.40
C ASP A 131 7.70 -2.07 -14.31
N ASN A 132 7.40 -1.69 -13.07
CA ASN A 132 7.16 -2.66 -12.00
C ASN A 132 5.94 -3.55 -12.27
N ILE A 133 4.87 -2.99 -12.82
CA ILE A 133 3.67 -3.74 -13.21
C ILE A 133 3.98 -4.70 -14.35
N VAL A 134 4.65 -4.22 -15.40
CA VAL A 134 5.04 -5.04 -16.56
C VAL A 134 5.98 -6.18 -16.13
N ALA A 135 6.98 -5.89 -15.31
CA ALA A 135 7.89 -6.91 -14.78
C ALA A 135 7.15 -7.99 -13.98
N ALA A 136 6.21 -7.58 -13.12
CA ALA A 136 5.41 -8.53 -12.34
C ALA A 136 4.51 -9.39 -13.22
N ILE A 137 3.83 -8.79 -14.20
CA ILE A 137 2.98 -9.52 -15.15
C ILE A 137 3.82 -10.49 -15.97
N THR A 138 4.97 -10.04 -16.47
CA THR A 138 5.91 -10.91 -17.23
C THR A 138 6.35 -12.08 -16.38
N TYR A 139 6.74 -11.86 -15.12
CA TYR A 139 7.09 -12.92 -14.19
C TYR A 139 5.95 -13.93 -14.00
N LEU A 140 4.73 -13.46 -13.78
CA LEU A 140 3.56 -14.32 -13.57
C LEU A 140 3.21 -15.16 -14.80
N PHE A 141 3.38 -14.62 -16.00
CA PHE A 141 3.05 -15.33 -17.24
C PHE A 141 4.15 -16.24 -17.75
N THR A 142 5.40 -15.89 -17.54
CA THR A 142 6.52 -16.66 -18.09
C THR A 142 7.10 -17.67 -17.10
N LEU A 143 6.86 -17.46 -15.78
CA LEU A 143 7.57 -18.15 -14.70
C LEU A 143 9.09 -18.17 -14.91
N VAL A 144 9.58 -17.28 -15.78
CA VAL A 144 10.98 -17.15 -16.19
C VAL A 144 11.35 -15.67 -16.04
N GLY A 145 12.25 -15.38 -15.14
CA GLY A 145 12.74 -14.03 -14.90
C GLY A 145 12.78 -13.68 -13.43
N GLU A 146 13.45 -12.59 -13.14
CA GLU A 146 13.44 -12.02 -11.80
C GLU A 146 12.09 -11.35 -11.56
N GLY A 147 11.33 -11.86 -10.60
CA GLY A 147 10.09 -11.23 -10.18
C GLY A 147 10.33 -9.82 -9.61
N PRO A 148 9.28 -9.04 -9.37
CA PRO A 148 9.39 -7.70 -8.79
C PRO A 148 10.05 -7.69 -7.39
N SER A 149 10.30 -8.86 -6.82
CA SER A 149 11.12 -9.03 -5.60
C SER A 149 12.63 -8.93 -5.85
N SER A 150 13.10 -8.83 -7.08
CA SER A 150 14.52 -8.62 -7.45
C SER A 150 15.01 -7.21 -7.16
N LEU A 151 14.13 -6.33 -6.69
CA LEU A 151 14.51 -5.02 -6.18
C LEU A 151 15.62 -5.19 -5.14
N ASP A 152 16.75 -4.54 -5.39
CA ASP A 152 17.91 -4.61 -4.52
C ASP A 152 17.57 -4.08 -3.12
N LYS A 153 17.24 -5.01 -2.22
CA LYS A 153 16.87 -4.71 -0.83
C LYS A 153 18.02 -4.03 -0.05
N ASN A 154 19.22 -4.04 -0.61
CA ASN A 154 20.42 -3.49 -0.01
C ASN A 154 20.72 -2.07 -0.50
N LYS A 155 19.88 -1.49 -1.36
CA LYS A 155 19.95 -0.09 -1.77
C LYS A 155 18.75 0.69 -1.24
N CYS A 156 18.99 1.93 -0.89
CA CYS A 156 17.93 2.86 -0.54
C CYS A 156 17.68 3.86 -1.69
N VAL A 157 16.58 4.58 -1.62
CA VAL A 157 16.24 5.65 -2.58
C VAL A 157 17.37 6.66 -2.72
N CYS A 158 18.05 6.99 -1.61
CA CYS A 158 19.18 7.95 -1.63
C CYS A 158 20.36 7.53 -2.49
N ASP A 159 20.60 6.21 -2.67
CA ASP A 159 21.73 5.72 -3.47
C ASP A 159 21.64 6.12 -4.95
N ASN A 160 20.45 6.42 -5.44
CA ASN A 160 20.19 6.84 -6.81
C ASN A 160 19.59 8.26 -6.90
N CYS A 161 19.37 8.94 -5.76
CA CYS A 161 18.71 10.23 -5.72
C CYS A 161 19.56 11.34 -6.35
N ASN A 162 19.02 12.04 -7.33
CA ASN A 162 19.67 13.17 -8.01
C ASN A 162 19.90 14.37 -7.08
N LEU A 163 19.10 14.51 -6.01
CA LEU A 163 19.21 15.59 -5.03
C LEU A 163 20.15 15.26 -3.86
N PHE A 164 20.73 14.05 -3.81
CA PHE A 164 21.49 13.59 -2.65
C PHE A 164 22.66 14.47 -2.27
N LYS A 165 23.39 14.99 -3.27
CA LYS A 165 24.60 15.84 -3.08
C LYS A 165 24.26 17.32 -3.01
N GLU A 166 23.31 17.76 -3.80
CA GLU A 166 22.92 19.17 -3.92
C GLU A 166 21.39 19.27 -3.89
N GLY A 167 20.84 19.97 -2.90
CA GLY A 167 19.40 20.16 -2.76
C GLY A 167 18.68 19.05 -1.99
N CYS A 168 19.41 18.22 -1.23
CA CYS A 168 18.79 17.20 -0.42
C CYS A 168 17.83 17.80 0.63
N PHE A 169 16.62 17.32 0.67
CA PHE A 169 15.60 17.82 1.57
C PHE A 169 15.98 17.68 3.05
N LEU A 170 16.67 16.58 3.43
CA LEU A 170 17.13 16.39 4.80
C LEU A 170 18.16 17.45 5.23
N ASP A 171 18.97 17.98 4.30
CA ASP A 171 19.95 19.03 4.61
C ASP A 171 19.28 20.39 4.89
N ASN A 172 17.98 20.51 4.61
CA ASN A 172 17.14 21.67 4.87
C ASN A 172 16.02 21.35 5.89
N ASP A 173 16.23 20.34 6.74
CA ASP A 173 15.33 19.92 7.82
C ASP A 173 13.93 19.48 7.36
N TYR A 174 13.75 19.12 6.08
CA TYR A 174 12.51 18.51 5.60
C TYR A 174 12.51 17.01 5.85
N LEU A 175 11.36 16.50 6.29
CA LEU A 175 11.18 15.08 6.53
C LEU A 175 11.13 14.30 5.22
N CYS A 176 12.17 13.52 4.94
CA CYS A 176 12.32 12.71 3.73
C CYS A 176 12.70 11.28 4.08
N TYR A 177 11.88 10.30 3.72
CA TYR A 177 12.07 8.89 4.06
C TYR A 177 13.00 8.11 3.10
N GLY A 178 13.66 8.80 2.16
CA GLY A 178 14.59 8.18 1.21
C GLY A 178 15.64 7.25 1.81
N PRO A 179 16.29 7.61 2.95
CA PRO A 179 17.33 6.78 3.56
C PRO A 179 16.87 5.42 4.07
N ILE A 180 15.58 5.27 4.39
CA ILE A 180 15.03 4.02 4.94
C ILE A 180 14.10 3.29 3.96
N THR A 181 13.92 3.85 2.77
CA THR A 181 13.08 3.27 1.70
C THR A 181 13.95 2.58 0.67
N ALA A 182 13.62 1.33 0.31
CA ALA A 182 14.34 0.58 -0.70
C ALA A 182 14.24 1.24 -2.08
N ALA A 183 15.33 1.20 -2.85
CA ALA A 183 15.34 1.63 -4.25
C ALA A 183 14.44 0.75 -5.13
N GLY A 184 14.04 1.28 -6.31
CA GLY A 184 13.25 0.55 -7.31
C GLY A 184 11.93 1.21 -7.71
N CYS A 185 11.62 2.39 -7.16
CA CYS A 185 10.45 3.20 -7.53
C CYS A 185 10.73 4.24 -8.62
N GLU A 186 11.89 4.15 -9.31
CA GLU A 186 12.34 5.08 -10.35
C GLU A 186 12.48 6.54 -9.88
N LEU A 187 12.49 6.78 -8.56
CA LEU A 187 12.70 8.10 -7.96
C LEU A 187 11.70 9.17 -8.41
N MET A 188 10.47 8.81 -8.68
CA MET A 188 9.46 9.75 -9.21
C MET A 188 9.37 11.04 -8.38
N CYS A 189 9.28 10.94 -7.03
CA CYS A 189 9.17 12.13 -6.19
C CYS A 189 10.44 13.02 -6.25
N PRO A 190 11.67 12.50 -6.03
CA PRO A 190 12.87 13.31 -6.17
C PRO A 190 13.09 13.90 -7.58
N HIS A 191 12.68 13.20 -8.64
CA HIS A 191 12.80 13.72 -10.01
C HIS A 191 11.87 14.92 -10.25
N GLU A 192 10.70 14.92 -9.61
CA GLU A 192 9.74 16.04 -9.65
C GLU A 192 10.06 17.13 -8.61
N GLY A 193 11.15 17.00 -7.87
CA GLY A 193 11.57 17.98 -6.86
C GLY A 193 10.79 17.87 -5.55
N ASP A 194 10.32 16.67 -5.20
CA ASP A 194 9.57 16.42 -3.98
C ASP A 194 10.30 15.44 -3.03
N ILE A 195 9.88 15.42 -1.78
CA ILE A 195 10.40 14.52 -0.74
C ILE A 195 10.04 13.06 -1.04
N CYS A 196 10.83 12.12 -0.52
CA CYS A 196 10.45 10.71 -0.53
C CYS A 196 9.47 10.40 0.62
N PHE A 197 8.26 9.95 0.29
CA PHE A 197 7.19 9.63 1.25
C PHE A 197 7.29 8.21 1.85
N GLY A 198 8.30 7.43 1.50
CA GLY A 198 8.44 6.06 2.04
C GLY A 198 7.42 5.05 1.53
N CYS A 199 6.74 5.34 0.42
CA CYS A 199 5.63 4.53 -0.11
C CYS A 199 6.04 3.19 -0.72
N PHE A 200 7.35 2.98 -0.95
CA PHE A 200 7.89 1.72 -1.45
C PHE A 200 8.06 0.73 -0.30
N LYS A 201 9.06 -0.11 -0.24
CA LYS A 201 9.29 -1.01 0.90
C LYS A 201 10.43 -0.52 1.78
N PRO A 202 10.52 -0.93 3.05
CA PRO A 202 11.71 -0.67 3.86
C PRO A 202 12.97 -1.29 3.23
N THR A 203 14.10 -0.58 3.31
CA THR A 203 15.40 -1.12 2.91
C THR A 203 16.00 -1.97 4.04
N ASN A 204 16.76 -3.01 3.68
CA ASN A 204 17.55 -3.77 4.65
C ASN A 204 18.83 -3.03 5.06
N LYS A 205 19.28 -2.06 4.25
CA LYS A 205 20.48 -1.27 4.49
C LYS A 205 20.13 0.22 4.44
N PRO A 206 19.87 0.83 5.60
CA PRO A 206 19.63 2.27 5.68
C PRO A 206 20.75 3.08 5.05
N GLY A 207 20.40 4.14 4.34
CA GLY A 207 21.33 5.03 3.69
C GLY A 207 22.10 5.92 4.67
N GLU A 208 23.14 6.59 4.16
CA GLU A 208 24.05 7.43 4.94
C GLU A 208 23.31 8.48 5.78
N LYS A 209 22.27 9.13 5.21
CA LYS A 209 21.49 10.18 5.90
C LYS A 209 20.39 9.66 6.84
N SER A 210 20.37 8.36 7.17
CA SER A 210 19.37 7.78 8.10
C SER A 210 19.45 8.36 9.52
N LYS A 211 20.65 8.75 9.97
CA LYS A 211 20.85 9.41 11.26
C LYS A 211 20.24 10.82 11.27
N GLN A 212 20.39 11.55 10.18
CA GLN A 212 19.82 12.88 10.02
C GLN A 212 18.30 12.83 10.01
N LEU A 213 17.72 11.87 9.27
CA LEU A 213 16.27 11.60 9.32
C LEU A 213 15.80 11.34 10.76
N LYS A 214 16.53 10.52 11.52
CA LYS A 214 16.19 10.26 12.91
C LYS A 214 16.21 11.53 13.77
N GLN A 215 17.22 12.39 13.61
CA GLN A 215 17.30 13.66 14.34
C GLN A 215 16.10 14.57 14.06
N ILE A 216 15.65 14.63 12.80
CA ILE A 216 14.47 15.42 12.42
C ILE A 216 13.20 14.83 13.09
N LEU A 217 13.05 13.49 13.09
CA LEU A 217 11.92 12.81 13.74
C LEU A 217 11.90 13.03 15.25
N ASP A 218 13.04 12.88 15.91
CA ASP A 218 13.18 13.10 17.35
C ASP A 218 12.83 14.55 17.72
N GLY A 219 13.18 15.53 16.87
CA GLY A 219 12.83 16.94 17.05
C GLY A 219 11.35 17.28 16.85
N VAL A 220 10.59 16.46 16.12
CA VAL A 220 9.15 16.61 15.96
C VAL A 220 8.41 16.13 17.22
N GLU A 221 8.87 15.08 17.87
CA GLU A 221 8.30 14.54 19.11
C GLU A 221 8.45 15.49 20.31
N GLU A 222 9.42 16.42 20.28
CA GLU A 222 9.64 17.42 21.34
C GLU A 222 8.71 18.67 21.22
N LEU A 223 7.90 18.76 20.17
CA LEU A 223 7.03 19.91 19.90
C LEU A 223 5.57 19.71 20.38
N ASP A 224 5.22 18.51 20.87
CA ASP A 224 3.95 18.17 21.50
C ASP A 224 4.04 18.33 23.05
#